data_c699c216775eccfb1f2d0665f036e7e5
#
_entry.id   c699c216775eccfb1f2d0665f036e7e5
#
_cell.length_a   1.000
_cell.length_b   1.000
_cell.length_c   1.000
_cell.angle_alpha   90.00
_cell.angle_beta   90.00
_cell.angle_gamma   90.00
#
_symmetry.space_group_name_H-M   'P 1'
#
loop_
_entity.id
_entity.type
_entity.pdbx_description
1 polymer ?
#
loop_
_entity_poly.entity_id
_entity_poly.type
_entity_poly.pdbx_seq_one_letter_code
_entity_poly.pdbx_strand_id
1 'polypeptide(L)'
;MGTRMRVANMPTQPMSNENHRLCRTVFKRAELLQSSVLAVEHSTYFAGGHSPVHAEDDSEEVIYFRRGKGKVLLGNQFVDVVPGTAVAIPSGIRHQVVNSGEDVLEHILISADLANKPPKALPVEDTGDYLVGADRKDMARLTCRRFSVAAGERSRTIRFDDREAVYAISSGYAVAHVGLPEGEYEWEYSLDAANCIWLPPGRPHSFRNTGDCPLHVTSFLCVTGTA
;
A
#
# COMPACT_ATOMS: atom_id res chain seq x y z
N MET A 1 -11.08 -11.33 -20.90
CA MET A 1 -11.70 -10.17 -20.21
C MET A 1 -10.65 -9.59 -19.27
N GLY A 2 -10.09 -8.42 -19.58
CA GLY A 2 -8.98 -7.86 -18.79
C GLY A 2 -9.42 -7.51 -17.37
N THR A 3 -8.61 -7.85 -16.40
CA THR A 3 -8.82 -7.50 -14.99
C THR A 3 -8.95 -5.98 -14.86
N ARG A 4 -10.06 -5.51 -14.33
CA ARG A 4 -10.31 -4.07 -14.16
C ARG A 4 -9.54 -3.57 -12.94
N MET A 5 -8.83 -2.46 -13.11
CA MET A 5 -8.27 -1.72 -11.99
C MET A 5 -9.36 -1.15 -11.08
N ARG A 6 -8.97 -0.74 -9.87
CA ARG A 6 -9.86 -0.14 -8.88
C ARG A 6 -9.27 1.17 -8.35
N VAL A 7 -10.13 2.17 -8.22
CA VAL A 7 -9.83 3.43 -7.51
C VAL A 7 -10.80 3.54 -6.34
N ALA A 8 -10.31 3.89 -5.18
CA ALA A 8 -11.14 4.10 -4.00
C ALA A 8 -10.77 5.42 -3.30
N ASN A 9 -11.80 6.10 -2.81
CA ASN A 9 -11.65 7.19 -1.84
C ASN A 9 -11.71 6.58 -0.44
N MET A 10 -10.61 6.63 0.31
CA MET A 10 -10.46 5.96 1.60
C MET A 10 -11.46 6.46 2.66
N PRO A 11 -11.67 7.77 2.84
CA PRO A 11 -12.63 8.30 3.82
C PRO A 11 -14.07 7.85 3.62
N THR A 12 -14.47 7.51 2.40
CA THR A 12 -15.86 7.12 2.10
C THR A 12 -16.13 5.62 2.27
N GLN A 13 -15.10 4.82 2.54
CA GLN A 13 -15.26 3.37 2.71
C GLN A 13 -15.97 3.05 4.04
N PRO A 14 -16.77 1.97 4.10
CA PRO A 14 -17.35 1.47 5.34
C PRO A 14 -16.29 1.30 6.43
N MET A 15 -16.61 1.69 7.66
CA MET A 15 -15.67 1.64 8.78
C MET A 15 -16.21 0.81 9.93
N SER A 16 -15.30 0.18 10.67
CA SER A 16 -15.52 -0.35 12.00
C SER A 16 -14.86 0.56 13.04
N ASN A 17 -15.41 0.56 14.28
CA ASN A 17 -14.84 1.30 15.40
C ASN A 17 -14.62 0.32 16.56
N GLU A 18 -13.37 0.17 16.97
CA GLU A 18 -12.96 -0.69 18.06
C GLU A 18 -11.70 -0.14 18.72
N ASN A 19 -11.62 -0.16 20.05
CA ASN A 19 -10.42 0.24 20.80
C ASN A 19 -9.90 1.64 20.43
N HIS A 20 -10.80 2.62 20.27
CA HIS A 20 -10.48 3.98 19.79
C HIS A 20 -9.78 4.00 18.42
N ARG A 21 -10.09 3.01 17.58
CA ARG A 21 -9.60 2.88 16.20
C ARG A 21 -10.76 2.87 15.24
N LEU A 22 -10.68 3.66 14.18
CA LEU A 22 -11.52 3.56 12.99
C LEU A 22 -10.75 2.78 11.94
N CYS A 23 -11.27 1.65 11.49
CA CYS A 23 -10.68 0.86 10.42
C CYS A 23 -11.61 0.84 9.21
N ARG A 24 -11.08 1.13 8.03
CA ARG A 24 -11.78 1.09 6.74
C ARG A 24 -11.09 0.08 5.84
N THR A 25 -11.85 -0.83 5.30
CA THR A 25 -11.35 -1.70 4.22
C THR A 25 -11.51 -0.96 2.90
N VAL A 26 -10.38 -0.60 2.28
CA VAL A 26 -10.31 0.14 1.02
C VAL A 26 -10.52 -0.80 -0.17
N PHE A 27 -9.85 -1.96 -0.16
CA PHE A 27 -10.01 -3.04 -1.12
C PHE A 27 -10.03 -4.39 -0.42
N LYS A 28 -10.86 -5.32 -0.92
CA LYS A 28 -10.91 -6.73 -0.49
C LYS A 28 -10.57 -7.64 -1.66
N ARG A 29 -9.91 -8.77 -1.39
CA ARG A 29 -9.59 -9.78 -2.40
C ARG A 29 -10.79 -10.18 -3.28
N ALA A 30 -11.97 -10.31 -2.69
CA ALA A 30 -13.19 -10.66 -3.41
C ALA A 30 -13.58 -9.64 -4.52
N GLU A 31 -13.07 -8.41 -4.41
CA GLU A 31 -13.29 -7.33 -5.39
C GLU A 31 -12.16 -7.24 -6.41
N LEU A 32 -11.01 -7.87 -6.12
CA LEU A 32 -9.79 -7.88 -6.91
C LEU A 32 -9.65 -9.25 -7.58
N LEU A 33 -9.95 -9.35 -8.86
CA LEU A 33 -9.95 -10.63 -9.58
C LEU A 33 -8.54 -11.24 -9.60
N GLN A 34 -8.41 -12.49 -9.12
CA GLN A 34 -7.17 -13.27 -9.09
C GLN A 34 -6.01 -12.58 -8.34
N SER A 35 -6.33 -11.80 -7.31
CA SER A 35 -5.37 -11.03 -6.55
C SER A 35 -4.64 -11.87 -5.51
N SER A 36 -3.35 -11.61 -5.33
CA SER A 36 -2.56 -12.06 -4.16
C SER A 36 -2.71 -11.09 -2.98
N VAL A 37 -3.19 -9.87 -3.22
CA VAL A 37 -3.57 -8.93 -2.17
C VAL A 37 -4.85 -9.42 -1.49
N LEU A 38 -4.81 -9.59 -0.17
CA LEU A 38 -5.97 -9.97 0.65
C LEU A 38 -6.83 -8.76 0.96
N ALA A 39 -6.21 -7.70 1.46
CA ALA A 39 -6.86 -6.46 1.80
C ALA A 39 -5.92 -5.27 1.68
N VAL A 40 -6.52 -4.10 1.47
CA VAL A 40 -5.92 -2.79 1.71
C VAL A 40 -6.81 -2.08 2.72
N GLU A 41 -6.23 -1.64 3.82
CA GLU A 41 -6.95 -1.00 4.91
C GLU A 41 -6.38 0.39 5.22
N HIS A 42 -7.26 1.30 5.63
CA HIS A 42 -6.92 2.60 6.18
C HIS A 42 -7.41 2.69 7.62
N SER A 43 -6.49 2.87 8.56
CA SER A 43 -6.81 2.97 9.98
C SER A 43 -6.45 4.33 10.55
N THR A 44 -7.33 4.85 11.41
CA THR A 44 -7.16 6.07 12.18
C THR A 44 -7.32 5.73 13.66
N TYR A 45 -6.30 5.99 14.46
CA TYR A 45 -6.30 5.76 15.90
C TYR A 45 -6.36 7.09 16.63
N PHE A 46 -7.31 7.26 17.51
CA PHE A 46 -7.32 8.37 18.47
C PHE A 46 -6.29 8.15 19.58
N ALA A 47 -6.04 9.14 20.40
CA ALA A 47 -5.08 9.04 21.50
C ALA A 47 -5.38 7.80 22.37
N GLY A 48 -4.36 6.96 22.64
CA GLY A 48 -4.49 5.69 23.34
C GLY A 48 -5.17 4.57 22.57
N GLY A 49 -5.61 4.82 21.32
CA GLY A 49 -6.21 3.80 20.47
C GLY A 49 -5.18 2.74 20.03
N HIS A 50 -5.64 1.52 19.84
CA HIS A 50 -4.77 0.40 19.48
C HIS A 50 -5.51 -0.66 18.65
N SER A 51 -4.77 -1.45 17.87
CA SER A 51 -5.30 -2.68 17.28
C SER A 51 -5.26 -3.83 18.31
N PRO A 52 -6.05 -4.89 18.12
CA PRO A 52 -5.81 -6.13 18.87
C PRO A 52 -4.39 -6.65 18.65
N VAL A 53 -3.86 -7.39 19.65
CA VAL A 53 -2.62 -8.15 19.45
C VAL A 53 -2.96 -9.42 18.73
N HIS A 54 -2.36 -9.67 17.57
CA HIS A 54 -2.59 -10.87 16.75
C HIS A 54 -1.36 -11.25 15.94
N ALA A 55 -1.44 -12.39 15.27
CA ALA A 55 -0.50 -12.85 14.27
C ALA A 55 -1.29 -13.52 13.14
N GLU A 56 -0.80 -13.38 11.92
CA GLU A 56 -1.37 -13.98 10.73
C GLU A 56 -0.40 -15.04 10.18
N ASP A 57 -0.81 -16.31 10.16
CA ASP A 57 0.06 -17.41 9.78
C ASP A 57 0.15 -17.61 8.25
N ASP A 58 -0.90 -17.20 7.51
CA ASP A 58 -1.04 -17.42 6.08
C ASP A 58 -0.88 -16.13 5.24
N SER A 59 -0.46 -15.04 5.87
CA SER A 59 -0.27 -13.76 5.20
C SER A 59 0.93 -13.00 5.75
N GLU A 60 1.40 -12.05 4.97
CA GLU A 60 2.35 -11.03 5.39
C GLU A 60 1.75 -9.65 5.17
N GLU A 61 2.21 -8.66 5.91
CA GLU A 61 1.67 -7.33 5.89
C GLU A 61 2.75 -6.26 5.79
N VAL A 62 2.38 -5.12 5.18
CA VAL A 62 3.15 -3.89 5.26
C VAL A 62 2.24 -2.78 5.75
N ILE A 63 2.69 -2.06 6.78
CA ILE A 63 2.02 -0.88 7.32
C ILE A 63 2.84 0.36 6.99
N TYR A 64 2.22 1.34 6.34
CA TYR A 64 2.82 2.65 6.06
C TYR A 64 2.12 3.75 6.83
N PHE A 65 2.86 4.44 7.69
CA PHE A 65 2.34 5.51 8.55
C PHE A 65 2.34 6.85 7.83
N ARG A 66 1.18 7.50 7.82
CA ARG A 66 0.92 8.76 7.10
C ARG A 66 0.92 9.98 8.00
N ARG A 67 0.44 9.79 9.24
CA ARG A 67 0.25 10.88 10.20
C ARG A 67 0.43 10.39 11.63
N GLY A 68 0.84 11.32 12.51
CA GLY A 68 0.94 11.06 13.94
C GLY A 68 2.22 10.34 14.36
N LYS A 69 2.28 9.99 15.65
CA LYS A 69 3.37 9.24 16.26
C LYS A 69 2.79 8.07 17.04
N GLY A 70 3.44 6.93 16.99
CA GLY A 70 2.97 5.74 17.66
C GLY A 70 4.04 4.69 17.81
N LYS A 71 3.61 3.48 18.15
CA LYS A 71 4.49 2.31 18.28
C LYS A 71 3.85 1.12 17.60
N VAL A 72 4.70 0.24 17.06
CA VAL A 72 4.29 -1.09 16.59
C VAL A 72 5.00 -2.13 17.45
N LEU A 73 4.22 -3.01 18.07
CA LEU A 73 4.75 -4.25 18.65
C LEU A 73 5.10 -5.19 17.51
N LEU A 74 6.32 -5.72 17.48
CA LEU A 74 6.78 -6.78 16.58
C LEU A 74 7.41 -7.89 17.42
N GLY A 75 6.75 -9.03 17.50
CA GLY A 75 7.13 -10.10 18.42
C GLY A 75 7.06 -9.63 19.88
N ASN A 76 8.21 -9.34 20.47
CA ASN A 76 8.33 -8.88 21.86
C ASN A 76 8.93 -7.44 21.98
N GLN A 77 9.07 -6.73 20.86
CA GLN A 77 9.71 -5.41 20.87
C GLN A 77 8.78 -4.35 20.29
N PHE A 78 8.82 -3.15 20.86
CA PHE A 78 8.14 -1.98 20.29
C PHE A 78 9.13 -1.19 19.41
N VAL A 79 8.64 -0.83 18.23
CA VAL A 79 9.31 0.07 17.29
C VAL A 79 8.53 1.37 17.23
N ASP A 80 9.22 2.50 17.39
CA ASP A 80 8.60 3.81 17.22
C ASP A 80 8.32 4.11 15.74
N VAL A 81 7.16 4.71 15.47
CA VAL A 81 6.74 5.07 14.12
C VAL A 81 6.31 6.54 14.04
N VAL A 82 6.63 7.13 12.89
CA VAL A 82 6.32 8.52 12.52
C VAL A 82 5.86 8.55 11.05
N PRO A 83 5.33 9.68 10.55
CA PRO A 83 4.98 9.78 9.14
C PRO A 83 6.14 9.43 8.22
N GLY A 84 5.89 8.58 7.22
CA GLY A 84 6.89 8.04 6.30
C GLY A 84 7.56 6.74 6.75
N THR A 85 7.32 6.26 7.98
CA THR A 85 7.77 4.93 8.40
C THR A 85 6.95 3.85 7.71
N ALA A 86 7.62 2.83 7.18
CA ALA A 86 7.01 1.58 6.76
C ALA A 86 7.51 0.43 7.65
N VAL A 87 6.60 -0.44 8.05
CA VAL A 87 6.87 -1.61 8.90
C VAL A 87 6.49 -2.87 8.15
N ALA A 88 7.44 -3.80 8.03
CA ALA A 88 7.22 -5.14 7.52
C ALA A 88 6.76 -6.06 8.65
N ILE A 89 5.72 -6.85 8.40
CA ILE A 89 5.22 -7.86 9.32
C ILE A 89 5.20 -9.20 8.56
N PRO A 90 6.25 -10.01 8.69
CA PRO A 90 6.28 -11.36 8.15
C PRO A 90 5.18 -12.23 8.78
N SER A 91 4.79 -13.29 8.06
CA SER A 91 3.85 -14.30 8.57
C SER A 91 4.28 -14.85 9.94
N GLY A 92 3.30 -15.08 10.80
CA GLY A 92 3.48 -15.61 12.15
C GLY A 92 4.03 -14.61 13.19
N ILE A 93 4.35 -13.39 12.79
CA ILE A 93 4.85 -12.39 13.72
C ILE A 93 3.70 -11.70 14.47
N ARG A 94 3.67 -11.92 15.78
CA ARG A 94 2.74 -11.25 16.68
C ARG A 94 2.97 -9.75 16.65
N HIS A 95 1.90 -8.99 16.42
CA HIS A 95 2.00 -7.54 16.25
C HIS A 95 0.78 -6.78 16.79
N GLN A 96 0.97 -5.48 16.99
CA GLN A 96 -0.05 -4.52 17.41
C GLN A 96 0.38 -3.12 17.04
N VAL A 97 -0.54 -2.28 16.58
CA VAL A 97 -0.33 -0.83 16.43
C VAL A 97 -0.91 -0.12 17.65
N VAL A 98 -0.15 0.82 18.21
CA VAL A 98 -0.57 1.65 19.35
C VAL A 98 -0.32 3.11 19.04
N ASN A 99 -1.35 3.94 19.17
CA ASN A 99 -1.18 5.39 19.17
C ASN A 99 -0.67 5.83 20.55
N SER A 100 0.62 6.12 20.66
CA SER A 100 1.28 6.62 21.86
C SER A 100 1.42 8.15 21.89
N GLY A 101 0.90 8.84 20.86
CA GLY A 101 0.87 10.29 20.76
C GLY A 101 -0.45 10.90 21.25
N GLU A 102 -0.51 12.22 21.25
CA GLU A 102 -1.71 12.99 21.63
C GLU A 102 -2.62 13.25 20.41
N ASP A 103 -2.05 13.32 19.20
CA ASP A 103 -2.77 13.47 17.95
C ASP A 103 -3.18 12.11 17.36
N VAL A 104 -4.00 12.15 16.31
CA VAL A 104 -4.38 10.95 15.57
C VAL A 104 -3.17 10.30 14.90
N LEU A 105 -3.11 8.97 14.95
CA LEU A 105 -2.18 8.15 14.20
C LEU A 105 -2.92 7.54 13.01
N GLU A 106 -2.40 7.71 11.79
CA GLU A 106 -2.99 7.15 10.57
C GLU A 106 -2.00 6.27 9.81
N HIS A 107 -2.49 5.16 9.32
CA HIS A 107 -1.72 4.28 8.43
C HIS A 107 -2.56 3.65 7.34
N ILE A 108 -1.88 3.20 6.28
CA ILE A 108 -2.38 2.25 5.30
C ILE A 108 -1.70 0.93 5.56
N LEU A 109 -2.48 -0.16 5.59
CA LEU A 109 -2.02 -1.53 5.66
C LEU A 109 -2.34 -2.21 4.34
N ILE A 110 -1.41 -3.03 3.85
CA ILE A 110 -1.65 -4.00 2.80
C ILE A 110 -1.27 -5.38 3.31
N SER A 111 -2.13 -6.37 3.08
CA SER A 111 -1.87 -7.77 3.38
C SER A 111 -1.84 -8.61 2.09
N ALA A 112 -0.98 -9.61 2.04
CA ALA A 112 -0.83 -10.52 0.92
C ALA A 112 -0.88 -11.99 1.36
N ASP A 113 -1.56 -12.80 0.55
CA ASP A 113 -1.73 -14.24 0.74
C ASP A 113 -0.41 -14.99 0.48
N LEU A 114 -0.03 -15.88 1.40
CA LEU A 114 1.14 -16.75 1.29
C LEU A 114 0.79 -18.22 0.99
N ALA A 115 -0.50 -18.57 0.89
CA ALA A 115 -0.94 -19.95 0.62
C ALA A 115 -0.36 -20.52 -0.69
N ASN A 116 -0.15 -19.66 -1.69
CA ASN A 116 0.55 -20.02 -2.92
C ASN A 116 1.98 -19.48 -2.86
N LYS A 117 2.98 -20.35 -2.83
CA LYS A 117 4.39 -19.93 -2.75
C LYS A 117 4.70 -18.91 -3.86
N PRO A 118 5.25 -17.72 -3.51
CA PRO A 118 5.69 -16.78 -4.52
C PRO A 118 6.81 -17.38 -5.36
N PRO A 119 6.94 -16.98 -6.62
CA PRO A 119 8.09 -17.36 -7.43
C PRO A 119 9.38 -16.89 -6.77
N LYS A 120 10.49 -17.59 -7.07
CA LYS A 120 11.83 -17.25 -6.58
C LYS A 120 12.10 -15.75 -6.79
N ALA A 121 12.70 -15.11 -5.79
CA ALA A 121 12.92 -13.66 -5.73
C ALA A 121 13.13 -12.99 -7.09
N LEU A 122 12.20 -12.11 -7.45
CA LEU A 122 12.28 -11.30 -8.67
C LEU A 122 13.26 -10.15 -8.50
N PRO A 123 13.93 -9.70 -9.55
CA PRO A 123 14.82 -8.56 -9.48
C PRO A 123 14.10 -7.34 -8.90
N VAL A 124 14.74 -6.67 -7.99
CA VAL A 124 14.30 -5.36 -7.50
C VAL A 124 14.62 -4.35 -8.60
N GLU A 125 13.60 -3.76 -9.23
CA GLU A 125 13.83 -2.67 -10.17
C GLU A 125 14.28 -1.41 -9.41
N ASP A 126 15.38 -0.83 -9.86
CA ASP A 126 16.10 0.28 -9.23
C ASP A 126 15.40 1.63 -9.44
N THR A 127 14.16 1.80 -8.96
CA THR A 127 13.44 3.05 -9.10
C THR A 127 12.57 3.40 -7.90
N GLY A 128 13.06 4.33 -7.12
CA GLY A 128 12.44 4.86 -5.92
C GLY A 128 13.11 4.39 -4.62
N ASP A 129 12.80 5.09 -3.54
CA ASP A 129 13.30 4.74 -2.21
C ASP A 129 12.52 3.54 -1.66
N TYR A 130 13.17 2.40 -1.55
CA TYR A 130 12.61 1.23 -0.87
C TYR A 130 12.54 1.49 0.64
N LEU A 131 11.37 1.29 1.20
CA LEU A 131 11.13 1.36 2.65
C LEU A 131 11.08 -0.05 3.26
N VAL A 132 10.58 -1.04 2.51
CA VAL A 132 10.46 -2.44 2.93
C VAL A 132 10.70 -3.36 1.75
N GLY A 133 11.39 -4.46 1.98
CA GLY A 133 11.48 -5.59 1.06
C GLY A 133 12.46 -5.42 -0.10
N ALA A 134 13.37 -4.42 -0.05
CA ALA A 134 14.41 -4.25 -1.08
C ALA A 134 15.30 -5.48 -1.22
N ASP A 135 15.69 -6.08 -0.09
CA ASP A 135 16.52 -7.27 -0.04
C ASP A 135 15.74 -8.59 0.10
N ARG A 136 14.41 -8.50 0.27
CA ARG A 136 13.47 -9.62 0.42
C ARG A 136 13.85 -10.67 1.46
N LYS A 137 14.63 -10.32 2.46
CA LYS A 137 15.02 -11.27 3.49
C LYS A 137 13.86 -11.68 4.38
N ASP A 138 12.95 -10.73 4.63
CA ASP A 138 11.87 -10.89 5.61
C ASP A 138 10.48 -10.98 4.98
N MET A 139 10.33 -10.61 3.71
CA MET A 139 9.04 -10.56 2.99
C MET A 139 9.08 -11.41 1.73
N ALA A 140 8.02 -12.18 1.50
CA ALA A 140 7.93 -13.11 0.36
C ALA A 140 7.32 -12.45 -0.89
N ARG A 141 6.33 -11.57 -0.73
CA ARG A 141 5.55 -10.96 -1.83
C ARG A 141 5.57 -9.45 -1.82
N LEU A 142 5.49 -8.84 -0.63
CA LEU A 142 5.26 -7.40 -0.50
C LEU A 142 6.56 -6.61 -0.50
N THR A 143 6.53 -5.50 -1.21
CA THR A 143 7.52 -4.43 -1.08
C THR A 143 6.80 -3.11 -0.93
N CYS A 144 7.40 -2.18 -0.19
CA CYS A 144 6.93 -0.80 -0.08
C CYS A 144 8.03 0.15 -0.51
N ARG A 145 7.68 1.10 -1.34
CA ARG A 145 8.59 2.16 -1.79
C ARG A 145 7.85 3.47 -1.94
N ARG A 146 8.58 4.57 -2.02
CA ARG A 146 8.02 5.87 -2.37
C ARG A 146 8.83 6.50 -3.50
N PHE A 147 8.17 7.42 -4.21
CA PHE A 147 8.80 8.27 -5.21
C PHE A 147 8.10 9.62 -5.24
N SER A 148 8.75 10.58 -5.89
CA SER A 148 8.21 11.93 -6.04
C SER A 148 8.16 12.33 -7.52
N VAL A 149 7.21 13.20 -7.86
CA VAL A 149 7.09 13.82 -9.18
C VAL A 149 7.07 15.32 -8.98
N ALA A 150 7.96 16.04 -9.64
CA ALA A 150 8.02 17.50 -9.54
C ALA A 150 6.73 18.16 -10.03
N ALA A 151 6.47 19.40 -9.60
CA ALA A 151 5.27 20.15 -10.00
C ALA A 151 5.16 20.25 -11.52
N GLY A 152 4.00 19.95 -12.08
CA GLY A 152 3.72 19.96 -13.52
C GLY A 152 4.31 18.79 -14.33
N GLU A 153 5.21 18.01 -13.73
CA GLU A 153 5.88 16.90 -14.40
C GLU A 153 5.04 15.61 -14.40
N ARG A 154 5.45 14.67 -15.25
CA ARG A 154 4.89 13.31 -15.33
C ARG A 154 5.98 12.30 -15.01
N SER A 155 5.65 11.29 -14.21
CA SER A 155 6.55 10.15 -13.98
C SER A 155 6.81 9.41 -15.30
N ARG A 156 7.89 8.64 -15.36
CA ARG A 156 8.04 7.65 -16.43
C ARG A 156 6.85 6.68 -16.40
N THR A 157 6.56 6.06 -17.54
CA THR A 157 5.61 4.95 -17.60
C THR A 157 6.19 3.74 -16.87
N ILE A 158 5.39 3.16 -15.99
CA ILE A 158 5.69 1.99 -15.18
C ILE A 158 4.82 0.84 -15.68
N ARG A 159 5.38 -0.37 -15.77
CA ARG A 159 4.64 -1.59 -16.06
C ARG A 159 5.28 -2.75 -15.29
N PHE A 160 4.46 -3.53 -14.63
CA PHE A 160 4.86 -4.76 -13.97
C PHE A 160 4.05 -5.92 -14.55
N ASP A 161 4.70 -6.93 -15.09
CA ASP A 161 4.02 -8.08 -15.67
C ASP A 161 3.78 -9.21 -14.64
N ASP A 162 4.45 -9.13 -13.49
CA ASP A 162 4.53 -10.19 -12.48
C ASP A 162 4.03 -9.77 -11.09
N ARG A 163 3.51 -8.55 -10.96
CA ARG A 163 3.04 -8.03 -9.67
C ARG A 163 1.88 -7.07 -9.81
N GLU A 164 1.08 -7.05 -8.78
CA GLU A 164 0.06 -6.04 -8.55
C GLU A 164 0.69 -4.81 -7.91
N ALA A 165 0.10 -3.65 -8.14
CA ALA A 165 0.52 -2.41 -7.52
C ALA A 165 -0.66 -1.71 -6.83
N VAL A 166 -0.46 -1.29 -5.59
CA VAL A 166 -1.34 -0.37 -4.88
C VAL A 166 -0.59 0.93 -4.69
N TYR A 167 -1.16 2.03 -5.16
CA TYR A 167 -0.62 3.35 -4.96
C TYR A 167 -1.52 4.17 -4.05
N ALA A 168 -0.90 4.84 -3.08
CA ALA A 168 -1.54 5.83 -2.25
C ALA A 168 -0.83 7.17 -2.43
N ILE A 169 -1.58 8.23 -2.63
CA ILE A 169 -1.04 9.57 -2.65
C ILE A 169 -0.75 10.00 -1.22
N SER A 170 0.52 10.25 -0.91
CA SER A 170 0.95 10.69 0.42
C SER A 170 0.77 12.20 0.60
N SER A 171 1.04 12.98 -0.47
CA SER A 171 0.73 14.41 -0.54
C SER A 171 0.73 14.89 -1.99
N GLY A 172 0.00 15.97 -2.27
CA GLY A 172 -0.13 16.56 -3.59
C GLY A 172 -1.35 16.06 -4.36
N TYR A 173 -1.42 16.42 -5.64
CA TYR A 173 -2.51 16.09 -6.56
C TYR A 173 -1.94 15.43 -7.81
N ALA A 174 -2.58 14.37 -8.27
CA ALA A 174 -2.13 13.65 -9.45
C ALA A 174 -3.28 13.36 -10.41
N VAL A 175 -2.94 13.23 -11.69
CA VAL A 175 -3.71 12.44 -12.65
C VAL A 175 -2.93 11.15 -12.90
N ALA A 176 -3.52 10.02 -12.54
CA ALA A 176 -3.01 8.72 -12.94
C ALA A 176 -3.49 8.39 -14.35
N HIS A 177 -2.55 8.13 -15.25
CA HIS A 177 -2.82 7.65 -16.60
C HIS A 177 -2.59 6.15 -16.64
N VAL A 178 -3.59 5.38 -17.07
CA VAL A 178 -3.53 3.92 -17.09
C VAL A 178 -3.91 3.40 -18.47
N GLY A 179 -2.99 2.71 -19.12
CA GLY A 179 -3.18 2.13 -20.43
C GLY A 179 -3.69 0.69 -20.41
N LEU A 180 -4.08 0.20 -21.59
CA LEU A 180 -4.27 -1.23 -21.85
C LEU A 180 -2.92 -1.92 -21.99
N PRO A 181 -2.81 -3.26 -21.76
CA PRO A 181 -1.58 -4.02 -21.98
C PRO A 181 -1.02 -3.83 -23.41
N GLU A 182 -1.90 -3.68 -24.39
CA GLU A 182 -1.60 -3.45 -25.81
C GLU A 182 -1.25 -1.98 -26.12
N GLY A 183 -1.46 -1.06 -25.17
CA GLY A 183 -1.11 0.36 -25.31
C GLY A 183 -2.07 1.21 -26.13
N GLU A 184 -3.24 0.66 -26.49
CA GLU A 184 -4.18 1.31 -27.43
C GLU A 184 -5.09 2.36 -26.79
N TYR A 185 -5.34 2.29 -25.48
CA TYR A 185 -6.26 3.18 -24.78
C TYR A 185 -5.77 3.55 -23.37
N GLU A 186 -6.00 4.77 -22.95
CA GLU A 186 -5.58 5.29 -21.66
C GLU A 186 -6.78 5.89 -20.89
N TRP A 187 -6.91 5.49 -19.61
CA TRP A 187 -7.84 6.11 -18.67
C TRP A 187 -7.10 7.10 -17.78
N GLU A 188 -7.78 8.17 -17.43
CA GLU A 188 -7.30 9.19 -16.51
C GLU A 188 -8.13 9.18 -15.23
N TYR A 189 -7.42 9.25 -14.08
CA TYR A 189 -8.04 9.31 -12.76
C TYR A 189 -7.40 10.41 -11.93
N SER A 190 -8.20 11.38 -11.48
CA SER A 190 -7.74 12.38 -10.52
C SER A 190 -7.59 11.74 -9.14
N LEU A 191 -6.43 11.92 -8.53
CA LEU A 191 -6.05 11.34 -7.24
C LEU A 191 -5.48 12.43 -6.32
N ASP A 192 -5.82 12.32 -5.05
CA ASP A 192 -5.28 13.11 -3.95
C ASP A 192 -4.94 12.22 -2.75
N ALA A 193 -4.58 12.83 -1.61
CA ALA A 193 -4.22 12.09 -0.41
C ALA A 193 -5.35 11.23 0.20
N ALA A 194 -6.59 11.38 -0.28
CA ALA A 194 -7.71 10.53 0.11
C ALA A 194 -7.87 9.26 -0.75
N ASN A 195 -7.09 9.12 -1.82
CA ASN A 195 -7.28 8.07 -2.81
C ASN A 195 -6.20 6.99 -2.76
N CYS A 196 -6.66 5.75 -3.01
CA CYS A 196 -5.83 4.62 -3.39
C CYS A 196 -6.24 4.10 -4.77
N ILE A 197 -5.28 3.60 -5.54
CA ILE A 197 -5.52 2.90 -6.80
C ILE A 197 -4.83 1.54 -6.76
N TRP A 198 -5.55 0.48 -7.12
CA TRP A 198 -5.03 -0.86 -7.34
C TRP A 198 -4.96 -1.14 -8.83
N LEU A 199 -3.83 -1.67 -9.27
CA LEU A 199 -3.54 -2.04 -10.64
C LEU A 199 -3.13 -3.52 -10.72
N PRO A 200 -3.78 -4.31 -11.59
CA PRO A 200 -3.34 -5.68 -11.86
C PRO A 200 -2.03 -5.69 -12.67
N PRO A 201 -1.35 -6.85 -12.76
CA PRO A 201 -0.20 -7.02 -13.64
C PRO A 201 -0.49 -6.61 -15.09
N GLY A 202 0.53 -6.19 -15.81
CA GLY A 202 0.48 -5.85 -17.23
C GLY A 202 -0.07 -4.46 -17.56
N ARG A 203 -0.50 -3.66 -16.58
CA ARG A 203 -1.05 -2.32 -16.84
C ARG A 203 0.06 -1.25 -16.89
N PRO A 204 0.37 -0.69 -18.07
CA PRO A 204 1.23 0.49 -18.15
C PRO A 204 0.53 1.69 -17.51
N HIS A 205 1.26 2.43 -16.68
CA HIS A 205 0.71 3.58 -15.98
C HIS A 205 1.77 4.62 -15.64
N SER A 206 1.32 5.84 -15.40
CA SER A 206 2.16 6.95 -14.96
C SER A 206 1.33 7.95 -14.14
N PHE A 207 2.01 8.83 -13.43
CA PHE A 207 1.38 9.87 -12.61
C PHE A 207 1.86 11.24 -13.08
N ARG A 208 0.93 12.11 -13.46
CA ARG A 208 1.20 13.52 -13.72
C ARG A 208 0.87 14.31 -12.46
N ASN A 209 1.83 15.06 -11.95
CA ASN A 209 1.60 16.01 -10.86
C ASN A 209 0.85 17.22 -11.43
N THR A 210 -0.36 17.46 -10.91
CA THR A 210 -1.23 18.59 -11.31
C THR A 210 -1.23 19.74 -10.30
N GLY A 211 -0.49 19.57 -9.19
CA GLY A 211 -0.27 20.62 -8.20
C GLY A 211 0.98 21.44 -8.45
N ASP A 212 1.19 22.43 -7.61
CA ASP A 212 2.31 23.38 -7.62
C ASP A 212 3.45 23.00 -6.64
N CYS A 213 3.25 21.92 -5.87
CA CYS A 213 4.26 21.32 -4.97
C CYS A 213 4.60 19.90 -5.43
N PRO A 214 5.71 19.30 -4.96
CA PRO A 214 6.04 17.92 -5.27
C PRO A 214 4.91 16.95 -4.87
N LEU A 215 4.55 16.06 -5.80
CA LEU A 215 3.68 14.93 -5.55
C LEU A 215 4.50 13.82 -4.89
N HIS A 216 4.02 13.29 -3.78
CA HIS A 216 4.61 12.12 -3.12
C HIS A 216 3.66 10.93 -3.20
N VAL A 217 4.19 9.82 -3.72
CA VAL A 217 3.43 8.58 -3.93
C VAL A 217 4.09 7.45 -3.16
N THR A 218 3.31 6.73 -2.37
CA THR A 218 3.70 5.45 -1.76
C THR A 218 3.14 4.33 -2.60
N SER A 219 3.97 3.38 -2.97
CA SER A 219 3.58 2.19 -3.72
C SER A 219 3.85 0.93 -2.91
N PHE A 220 2.86 0.04 -2.91
CA PHE A 220 2.96 -1.30 -2.41
C PHE A 220 2.90 -2.23 -3.62
N LEU A 221 3.91 -3.05 -3.80
CA LEU A 221 3.96 -4.02 -4.87
C LEU A 221 3.81 -5.41 -4.29
N CYS A 222 2.89 -6.19 -4.84
CA CYS A 222 2.62 -7.55 -4.44
C CYS A 222 2.92 -8.50 -5.60
N VAL A 223 3.91 -9.38 -5.42
CA VAL A 223 4.24 -10.39 -6.43
C VAL A 223 3.08 -11.38 -6.55
N THR A 224 2.58 -11.56 -7.76
CA THR A 224 1.54 -12.55 -8.05
C THR A 224 2.14 -13.94 -8.10
N GLY A 225 1.40 -14.96 -7.63
CA GLY A 225 1.74 -16.35 -7.91
C GLY A 225 1.65 -16.59 -9.41
N THR A 226 2.62 -17.28 -10.00
CA THR A 226 2.41 -17.87 -11.33
C THR A 226 1.29 -18.87 -11.23
N ALA A 227 0.23 -18.67 -12.02
CA ALA A 227 -0.80 -19.68 -12.23
C ALA A 227 -0.18 -20.97 -12.80
#